data_8697461fa8872af4404e070bfe107d47
#
_entry.id   8697461fa8872af4404e070bfe107d47
#
_cell.length_a   1.000
_cell.length_b   1.000
_cell.length_c   1.000
_cell.angle_alpha   90.00
_cell.angle_beta   90.00
_cell.angle_gamma   90.00
#
_symmetry.space_group_name_H-M   'P 1'
#
loop_
_entity.id
_entity.type
_entity.pdbx_description
1 polymer ?
#
loop_
_entity_poly.entity_id
_entity_poly.type
_entity_poly.pdbx_seq_one_letter_code
_entity_poly.pdbx_strand_id
1 'polypeptide(L)'
;AAYRQVRKNNSQITAGFNEGINGAKTTKTLVREELNIQEFETVSASMRSASIRAATLSNLFLPIVVSLGSLATAYALWQGGNSVIGGTHVFGVAMTVGTLTMFINYTVSFFQPVRDIARIFAELQSAQAAAERVISLLETEPDIVDSPEVVAQYGDNFHPKTENWPKLIGDIDFEDVTFRYKEGEKVLEHFNLHIQHGQTIALVGETGSGKSTIVNLVCRFYEPTEGKILIDGADYRTRSQLWLQSNLGYVLQSPHLFSGTVADNIRYGRPDATDE
;
A
#
# COMPACT_ATOMS: atom_id res chain seq x y z
N ALA A 1 8.16 22.36 -1.55
CA ALA A 1 9.17 22.15 -2.59
C ALA A 1 10.33 21.26 -2.09
N ALA A 2 10.97 21.57 -0.94
CA ALA A 2 12.14 20.83 -0.45
C ALA A 2 11.86 19.35 -0.18
N TYR A 3 10.79 19.00 0.53
CA TYR A 3 10.41 17.61 0.81
C TYR A 3 10.05 16.80 -0.44
N ARG A 4 9.51 17.44 -1.50
CA ARG A 4 9.29 16.74 -2.77
C ARG A 4 10.60 16.29 -3.42
N GLN A 5 11.64 17.14 -3.32
CA GLN A 5 12.97 16.80 -3.84
C GLN A 5 13.60 15.64 -3.06
N VAL A 6 13.46 15.65 -1.73
CA VAL A 6 13.92 14.53 -0.88
C VAL A 6 13.23 13.22 -1.29
N ARG A 7 11.91 13.21 -1.47
CA ARG A 7 11.17 12.01 -1.92
C ARG A 7 11.64 11.51 -3.28
N LYS A 8 11.83 12.44 -4.24
CA LYS A 8 12.32 12.08 -5.58
C LYS A 8 13.70 11.43 -5.49
N ASN A 9 14.61 12.03 -4.77
CA ASN A 9 15.98 11.50 -4.61
C ASN A 9 15.98 10.16 -3.85
N ASN A 10 15.12 10.00 -2.84
CA ASN A 10 14.98 8.72 -2.13
C ASN A 10 14.52 7.60 -3.06
N SER A 11 13.55 7.88 -3.94
CA SER A 11 13.11 6.92 -4.97
C SER A 11 14.25 6.54 -5.91
N GLN A 12 15.08 7.52 -6.32
CA GLN A 12 16.25 7.26 -7.18
C GLN A 12 17.31 6.40 -6.47
N ILE A 13 17.56 6.63 -5.17
CA ILE A 13 18.47 5.82 -4.37
C ILE A 13 17.96 4.38 -4.28
N THR A 14 16.67 4.20 -3.96
CA THR A 14 16.06 2.85 -3.88
C THR A 14 16.12 2.13 -5.23
N ALA A 15 15.84 2.84 -6.32
CA ALA A 15 15.97 2.27 -7.67
C ALA A 15 17.42 1.87 -7.97
N GLY A 16 18.39 2.74 -7.67
CA GLY A 16 19.82 2.47 -7.86
C GLY A 16 20.32 1.27 -7.04
N PHE A 17 19.85 1.09 -5.81
CA PHE A 17 20.14 -0.11 -5.03
C PHE A 17 19.57 -1.37 -5.66
N ASN A 18 18.29 -1.34 -6.06
CA ASN A 18 17.66 -2.48 -6.72
C ASN A 18 18.36 -2.85 -8.04
N GLU A 19 18.70 -1.85 -8.83
CA GLU A 19 19.43 -2.03 -10.09
C GLU A 19 20.85 -2.57 -9.84
N GLY A 20 21.56 -2.02 -8.85
CA GLY A 20 22.89 -2.47 -8.47
C GLY A 20 22.93 -3.93 -7.98
N ILE A 21 21.94 -4.35 -7.18
CA ILE A 21 21.83 -5.72 -6.66
C ILE A 21 21.41 -6.68 -7.76
N ASN A 22 20.32 -6.38 -8.46
CA ASN A 22 19.79 -7.26 -9.52
C ASN A 22 20.69 -7.29 -10.75
N GLY A 23 21.36 -6.18 -11.07
CA GLY A 23 22.28 -6.04 -12.18
C GLY A 23 23.75 -6.39 -11.87
N ALA A 24 24.06 -6.85 -10.65
CA ALA A 24 25.45 -7.06 -10.21
C ALA A 24 26.27 -7.97 -11.17
N LYS A 25 25.63 -9.04 -11.68
CA LYS A 25 26.28 -9.94 -12.64
C LYS A 25 26.59 -9.23 -13.95
N THR A 26 25.67 -8.45 -14.48
CA THR A 26 25.82 -7.66 -15.71
C THR A 26 26.89 -6.58 -15.55
N THR A 27 26.84 -5.84 -14.44
CA THR A 27 27.83 -4.81 -14.07
C THR A 27 29.24 -5.40 -14.08
N LYS A 28 29.40 -6.56 -13.44
CA LYS A 28 30.68 -7.26 -13.38
C LYS A 28 31.16 -7.76 -14.74
N THR A 29 30.26 -8.30 -15.56
CA THR A 29 30.60 -8.80 -16.92
C THR A 29 31.02 -7.65 -17.84
N LEU A 30 30.43 -6.45 -17.66
CA LEU A 30 30.75 -5.28 -18.48
C LEU A 30 31.80 -4.35 -17.85
N VAL A 31 32.38 -4.72 -16.69
CA VAL A 31 33.42 -3.95 -15.96
C VAL A 31 32.97 -2.50 -15.71
N ARG A 32 31.72 -2.32 -15.26
CA ARG A 32 31.12 -1.00 -15.03
C ARG A 32 31.00 -0.62 -13.55
N GLU A 33 31.66 -1.33 -12.64
CA GLU A 33 31.54 -1.11 -11.20
C GLU A 33 31.88 0.34 -10.81
N GLU A 34 33.00 0.83 -11.28
CA GLU A 34 33.49 2.18 -10.94
C GLU A 34 32.53 3.27 -11.43
N LEU A 35 32.01 3.12 -12.65
CA LEU A 35 31.06 4.07 -13.23
C LEU A 35 29.72 4.08 -12.46
N ASN A 36 29.22 2.90 -12.10
CA ASN A 36 27.99 2.78 -11.32
C ASN A 36 28.15 3.38 -9.91
N ILE A 37 29.35 3.24 -9.29
CA ILE A 37 29.64 3.88 -7.99
C ILE A 37 29.59 5.40 -8.15
N GLN A 38 30.25 5.97 -9.17
CA GLN A 38 30.26 7.41 -9.42
C GLN A 38 28.84 7.96 -9.68
N GLU A 39 28.02 7.26 -10.46
CA GLU A 39 26.62 7.61 -10.70
C GLU A 39 25.83 7.59 -9.40
N PHE A 40 25.99 6.56 -8.57
CA PHE A 40 25.33 6.46 -7.29
C PHE A 40 25.79 7.55 -6.29
N GLU A 41 27.06 7.90 -6.26
CA GLU A 41 27.60 8.99 -5.46
C GLU A 41 26.96 10.34 -5.82
N THR A 42 26.72 10.61 -7.09
CA THR A 42 26.05 11.86 -7.52
C THR A 42 24.62 11.94 -7.01
N VAL A 43 23.87 10.82 -7.09
CA VAL A 43 22.49 10.73 -6.56
C VAL A 43 22.49 10.86 -5.05
N SER A 44 23.43 10.22 -4.35
CA SER A 44 23.60 10.29 -2.90
C SER A 44 23.95 11.70 -2.44
N ALA A 45 24.85 12.40 -3.12
CA ALA A 45 25.18 13.80 -2.85
C ALA A 45 23.98 14.73 -3.05
N SER A 46 23.20 14.52 -4.09
CA SER A 46 21.95 15.25 -4.33
C SER A 46 20.93 15.02 -3.22
N MET A 47 20.76 13.76 -2.78
CA MET A 47 19.90 13.42 -1.64
C MET A 47 20.35 14.12 -0.35
N ARG A 48 21.66 14.08 -0.05
CA ARG A 48 22.23 14.73 1.12
C ARG A 48 21.93 16.23 1.13
N SER A 49 22.17 16.93 0.01
CA SER A 49 21.95 18.37 -0.10
C SER A 49 20.47 18.74 0.05
N ALA A 50 19.56 17.95 -0.57
CA ALA A 50 18.12 18.13 -0.45
C ALA A 50 17.63 17.90 0.99
N SER A 51 18.15 16.85 1.66
CA SER A 51 17.81 16.51 3.04
C SER A 51 18.28 17.60 4.02
N ILE A 52 19.51 18.09 3.88
CA ILE A 52 20.04 19.19 4.71
C ILE A 52 19.16 20.44 4.53
N ARG A 53 18.84 20.82 3.28
CA ARG A 53 18.00 21.98 3.01
C ARG A 53 16.59 21.83 3.60
N ALA A 54 15.98 20.66 3.47
CA ALA A 54 14.67 20.38 4.04
C ALA A 54 14.71 20.44 5.57
N ALA A 55 15.71 19.83 6.20
CA ALA A 55 15.89 19.83 7.64
C ALA A 55 16.14 21.24 8.19
N THR A 56 17.01 22.02 7.54
CA THR A 56 17.28 23.40 7.95
C THR A 56 16.02 24.25 7.91
N LEU A 57 15.23 24.18 6.83
CA LEU A 57 14.00 24.96 6.71
C LEU A 57 12.95 24.55 7.77
N SER A 58 12.81 23.25 8.05
CA SER A 58 11.88 22.76 9.06
C SER A 58 12.31 23.10 10.49
N ASN A 59 13.60 23.01 10.76
CA ASN A 59 14.13 23.21 12.11
C ASN A 59 14.31 24.69 12.48
N LEU A 60 14.23 25.63 11.53
CA LEU A 60 14.34 27.05 11.79
C LEU A 60 13.12 27.64 12.53
N PHE A 61 11.95 27.05 12.34
CA PHE A 61 10.71 27.53 12.95
C PHE A 61 10.75 27.51 14.48
N LEU A 62 11.16 26.40 15.07
CA LEU A 62 11.17 26.23 16.53
C LEU A 62 12.12 27.20 17.26
N PRO A 63 13.40 27.37 16.86
CA PRO A 63 14.29 28.36 17.46
C PRO A 63 13.76 29.80 17.35
N ILE A 64 13.11 30.17 16.24
CA ILE A 64 12.52 31.50 16.08
C ILE A 64 11.41 31.72 17.10
N VAL A 65 10.49 30.78 17.25
CA VAL A 65 9.39 30.89 18.22
C VAL A 65 9.91 30.90 19.65
N VAL A 66 10.91 30.08 19.97
CA VAL A 66 11.54 30.06 21.30
C VAL A 66 12.26 31.38 21.58
N SER A 67 13.00 31.90 20.60
CA SER A 67 13.70 33.19 20.77
C SER A 67 12.74 34.34 20.97
N LEU A 68 11.63 34.40 20.23
CA LEU A 68 10.60 35.43 20.43
C LEU A 68 9.95 35.32 21.83
N GLY A 69 9.68 34.10 22.28
CA GLY A 69 9.16 33.86 23.65
C GLY A 69 10.15 34.29 24.73
N SER A 70 11.43 33.99 24.53
CA SER A 70 12.49 34.40 25.45
C SER A 70 12.68 35.93 25.52
N LEU A 71 12.62 36.60 24.36
CA LEU A 71 12.68 38.08 24.30
C LEU A 71 11.47 38.71 24.99
N ALA A 72 10.27 38.16 24.78
CA ALA A 72 9.07 38.63 25.46
C ALA A 72 9.16 38.46 26.99
N THR A 73 9.69 37.32 27.44
CA THR A 73 9.94 37.06 28.87
C THR A 73 10.99 37.99 29.45
N ALA A 74 12.09 38.22 28.74
CA ALA A 74 13.14 39.14 29.14
C ALA A 74 12.62 40.58 29.26
N TYR A 75 11.80 41.03 28.30
CA TYR A 75 11.16 42.34 28.34
C TYR A 75 10.18 42.45 29.52
N ALA A 76 9.35 41.46 29.77
CA ALA A 76 8.40 41.40 30.90
C ALA A 76 9.15 41.45 32.23
N LEU A 77 10.30 40.74 32.37
CA LEU A 77 11.16 40.78 33.55
C LEU A 77 11.78 42.14 33.75
N TRP A 78 12.34 42.75 32.70
CA TRP A 78 12.96 44.07 32.80
C TRP A 78 11.99 45.17 33.15
N GLN A 79 10.90 45.29 32.41
CA GLN A 79 9.90 46.34 32.61
C GLN A 79 9.07 46.10 33.91
N GLY A 80 8.65 44.86 34.12
CA GLY A 80 7.88 44.47 35.33
C GLY A 80 8.74 44.57 36.60
N GLY A 81 10.00 44.14 36.53
CA GLY A 81 10.93 44.27 37.66
C GLY A 81 11.17 45.73 38.07
N ASN A 82 11.38 46.61 37.08
CA ASN A 82 11.52 48.07 37.35
C ASN A 82 10.23 48.62 37.98
N SER A 83 9.05 48.17 37.55
CA SER A 83 7.80 48.61 38.12
C SER A 83 7.57 48.11 39.56
N VAL A 84 8.01 46.87 39.88
CA VAL A 84 7.98 46.36 41.27
C VAL A 84 8.87 47.16 42.19
N ILE A 85 10.11 47.47 41.75
CA ILE A 85 11.07 48.24 42.54
C ILE A 85 10.64 49.71 42.69
N GLY A 86 10.08 50.30 41.65
CA GLY A 86 9.60 51.69 41.62
C GLY A 86 8.23 51.90 42.24
N GLY A 87 7.52 50.85 42.64
CA GLY A 87 6.16 50.92 43.21
C GLY A 87 5.12 51.45 42.21
N THR A 88 5.35 51.27 40.91
CA THR A 88 4.51 51.79 39.84
C THR A 88 3.38 50.82 39.47
N HIS A 89 2.28 51.36 38.94
CA HIS A 89 1.19 50.57 38.41
C HIS A 89 1.34 50.36 36.94
N VAL A 90 1.13 49.11 36.48
CA VAL A 90 1.08 48.75 35.07
C VAL A 90 -0.35 48.36 34.70
N PHE A 91 -0.95 49.06 33.74
CA PHE A 91 -2.34 48.93 33.37
C PHE A 91 -3.32 49.09 34.56
N GLY A 92 -3.01 49.99 35.51
CA GLY A 92 -3.85 50.25 36.67
C GLY A 92 -3.77 49.23 37.81
N VAL A 93 -2.94 48.19 37.67
CA VAL A 93 -2.70 47.16 38.69
C VAL A 93 -1.35 47.38 39.37
N ALA A 94 -1.33 47.31 40.73
CA ALA A 94 -0.10 47.37 41.49
C ALA A 94 0.81 46.19 41.14
N MET A 95 2.05 46.47 40.66
CA MET A 95 2.97 45.43 40.28
C MET A 95 3.65 44.86 41.52
N THR A 96 3.31 43.63 41.88
CA THR A 96 3.97 42.86 42.95
C THR A 96 4.82 41.76 42.35
N VAL A 97 5.72 41.18 43.16
CA VAL A 97 6.53 40.00 42.71
C VAL A 97 5.59 38.85 42.27
N GLY A 98 4.49 38.62 42.96
CA GLY A 98 3.52 37.59 42.57
C GLY A 98 2.86 37.88 41.23
N THR A 99 2.45 39.14 40.99
CA THR A 99 1.85 39.53 39.69
C THR A 99 2.90 39.39 38.55
N LEU A 100 4.14 39.79 38.80
CA LEU A 100 5.20 39.60 37.80
C LEU A 100 5.46 38.13 37.48
N THR A 101 5.53 37.26 38.49
CA THR A 101 5.72 35.81 38.29
C THR A 101 4.56 35.21 37.49
N MET A 102 3.33 35.63 37.83
CA MET A 102 2.14 35.18 37.07
C MET A 102 2.21 35.63 35.61
N PHE A 103 2.62 36.86 35.34
CA PHE A 103 2.75 37.39 33.98
C PHE A 103 3.81 36.65 33.17
N ILE A 104 4.94 36.33 33.80
CA ILE A 104 6.00 35.50 33.14
C ILE A 104 5.49 34.13 32.79
N ASN A 105 4.80 33.47 33.72
CA ASN A 105 4.21 32.13 33.48
C ASN A 105 3.19 32.16 32.35
N TYR A 106 2.33 33.16 32.30
CA TYR A 106 1.38 33.33 31.19
C TYR A 106 2.09 33.62 29.87
N THR A 107 3.15 34.40 29.85
CA THR A 107 3.94 34.67 28.64
C THR A 107 4.55 33.39 28.08
N VAL A 108 5.13 32.55 28.93
CA VAL A 108 5.68 31.23 28.51
C VAL A 108 4.56 30.30 28.03
N SER A 109 3.47 30.24 28.78
CA SER A 109 2.33 29.36 28.46
C SER A 109 1.60 29.78 27.18
N PHE A 110 1.62 31.05 26.81
CA PHE A 110 0.99 31.57 25.59
C PHE A 110 1.61 31.01 24.31
N PHE A 111 2.90 30.75 24.29
CA PHE A 111 3.58 30.22 23.12
C PHE A 111 3.44 28.69 22.98
N GLN A 112 3.01 27.98 24.03
CA GLN A 112 2.82 26.53 23.97
C GLN A 112 1.74 26.11 22.96
N PRO A 113 0.51 26.68 23.00
CA PRO A 113 -0.53 26.37 22.01
C PRO A 113 -0.08 26.63 20.56
N VAL A 114 0.72 27.68 20.32
CA VAL A 114 1.20 28.00 18.97
C VAL A 114 2.08 26.87 18.42
N ARG A 115 2.94 26.30 19.27
CA ARG A 115 3.77 25.14 18.90
C ARG A 115 2.92 23.89 18.69
N ASP A 116 1.95 23.66 19.55
CA ASP A 116 1.06 22.49 19.47
C ASP A 116 0.16 22.53 18.23
N ILE A 117 -0.36 23.69 17.85
CA ILE A 117 -1.15 23.85 16.61
C ILE A 117 -0.33 23.45 15.38
N ALA A 118 0.91 23.91 15.29
CA ALA A 118 1.77 23.57 14.15
C ALA A 118 2.04 22.04 14.06
N ARG A 119 2.25 21.39 15.20
CA ARG A 119 2.43 19.95 15.29
C ARG A 119 1.15 19.18 14.91
N ILE A 120 0.01 19.55 15.52
CA ILE A 120 -1.28 18.93 15.27
C ILE A 120 -1.66 19.05 13.80
N PHE A 121 -1.41 20.20 13.17
CA PHE A 121 -1.70 20.38 11.74
C PHE A 121 -0.91 19.43 10.84
N ALA A 122 0.37 19.20 11.15
CA ALA A 122 1.19 18.23 10.43
C ALA A 122 0.70 16.78 10.64
N GLU A 123 0.30 16.42 11.86
CA GLU A 123 -0.28 15.12 12.19
C GLU A 123 -1.62 14.89 11.47
N LEU A 124 -2.49 15.91 11.40
CA LEU A 124 -3.76 15.86 10.68
C LEU A 124 -3.58 15.57 9.19
N GLN A 125 -2.63 16.23 8.53
CA GLN A 125 -2.33 15.95 7.13
C GLN A 125 -1.85 14.50 6.89
N SER A 126 -1.06 13.98 7.82
CA SER A 126 -0.60 12.59 7.75
C SER A 126 -1.75 11.60 7.96
N ALA A 127 -2.63 11.88 8.93
CA ALA A 127 -3.81 11.06 9.22
C ALA A 127 -4.79 11.07 8.04
N GLN A 128 -5.03 12.23 7.42
CA GLN A 128 -5.87 12.33 6.23
C GLN A 128 -5.34 11.47 5.07
N ALA A 129 -4.05 11.56 4.76
CA ALA A 129 -3.45 10.77 3.70
C ALA A 129 -3.47 9.25 3.98
N ALA A 130 -3.45 8.84 5.25
CA ALA A 130 -3.63 7.46 5.66
C ALA A 130 -5.09 7.00 5.51
N ALA A 131 -6.04 7.84 5.92
CA ALA A 131 -7.46 7.58 5.79
C ALA A 131 -7.88 7.45 4.32
N GLU A 132 -7.43 8.35 3.45
CA GLU A 132 -7.69 8.28 2.00
C GLU A 132 -7.24 6.95 1.40
N ARG A 133 -6.08 6.41 1.81
CA ARG A 133 -5.60 5.11 1.34
C ARG A 133 -6.48 3.95 1.81
N VAL A 134 -6.92 3.98 3.06
CA VAL A 134 -7.83 2.96 3.61
C VAL A 134 -9.19 3.01 2.93
N ILE A 135 -9.76 4.21 2.77
CA ILE A 135 -11.06 4.40 2.09
C ILE A 135 -10.96 3.94 0.64
N SER A 136 -9.92 4.35 -0.10
CA SER A 136 -9.70 3.92 -1.47
C SER A 136 -9.61 2.39 -1.61
N LEU A 137 -8.99 1.71 -0.63
CA LEU A 137 -8.94 0.25 -0.62
C LEU A 137 -10.32 -0.37 -0.34
N LEU A 138 -11.09 0.19 0.60
CA LEU A 138 -12.43 -0.28 0.93
C LEU A 138 -13.45 -0.03 -0.19
N GLU A 139 -13.27 1.04 -0.97
CA GLU A 139 -14.11 1.39 -2.11
C GLU A 139 -13.70 0.65 -3.40
N THR A 140 -12.60 -0.11 -3.37
CA THR A 140 -12.17 -0.89 -4.54
C THR A 140 -13.13 -2.07 -4.73
N GLU A 141 -13.90 -2.02 -5.80
CA GLU A 141 -14.78 -3.12 -6.18
C GLU A 141 -13.97 -4.24 -6.86
N PRO A 142 -14.18 -5.51 -6.49
CA PRO A 142 -13.57 -6.63 -7.18
C PRO A 142 -14.07 -6.72 -8.63
N ASP A 143 -13.16 -7.00 -9.57
CA ASP A 143 -13.53 -7.15 -10.99
C ASP A 143 -14.45 -8.36 -11.23
N ILE A 144 -14.40 -9.37 -10.36
CA ILE A 144 -15.19 -10.60 -10.45
C ILE A 144 -15.98 -10.79 -9.16
N VAL A 145 -17.28 -10.83 -9.29
CA VAL A 145 -18.22 -11.04 -8.18
C VAL A 145 -19.32 -12.00 -8.61
N ASP A 146 -19.80 -12.79 -7.67
CA ASP A 146 -20.97 -13.63 -7.91
C ASP A 146 -22.22 -12.76 -8.04
N SER A 147 -23.11 -13.11 -8.98
CA SER A 147 -24.35 -12.37 -9.15
C SER A 147 -25.28 -12.50 -7.93
N PRO A 148 -26.20 -11.56 -7.70
CA PRO A 148 -27.15 -11.66 -6.58
C PRO A 148 -27.94 -12.97 -6.54
N GLU A 149 -28.26 -13.55 -7.71
CA GLU A 149 -28.95 -14.84 -7.81
C GLU A 149 -28.05 -15.98 -7.33
N VAL A 150 -26.76 -15.96 -7.70
CA VAL A 150 -25.76 -16.94 -7.27
C VAL A 150 -25.56 -16.86 -5.77
N VAL A 151 -25.42 -15.65 -5.22
CA VAL A 151 -25.29 -15.42 -3.77
C VAL A 151 -26.54 -15.88 -3.02
N ALA A 152 -27.75 -15.63 -3.55
CA ALA A 152 -29.00 -16.11 -2.93
C ALA A 152 -29.04 -17.62 -2.83
N GLN A 153 -28.57 -18.33 -3.87
CA GLN A 153 -28.60 -19.79 -3.96
C GLN A 153 -27.45 -20.45 -3.19
N TYR A 154 -26.23 -19.96 -3.32
CA TYR A 154 -25.00 -20.62 -2.85
C TYR A 154 -24.34 -19.95 -1.65
N GLY A 155 -24.85 -18.80 -1.20
CA GLY A 155 -24.24 -17.98 -0.17
C GLY A 155 -23.09 -17.11 -0.69
N ASP A 156 -22.55 -16.28 0.17
CA ASP A 156 -21.36 -15.46 -0.09
C ASP A 156 -20.08 -16.16 0.41
N ASN A 157 -18.92 -15.50 0.23
CA ASN A 157 -17.61 -16.03 0.64
C ASN A 157 -17.46 -16.19 2.16
N PHE A 158 -18.28 -15.50 2.97
CA PHE A 158 -18.25 -15.55 4.44
C PHE A 158 -19.32 -16.49 5.00
N HIS A 159 -20.42 -16.70 4.26
CA HIS A 159 -21.55 -17.53 4.66
C HIS A 159 -21.98 -18.44 3.50
N PRO A 160 -21.11 -19.40 3.09
CA PRO A 160 -21.40 -20.30 1.99
C PRO A 160 -22.49 -21.31 2.37
N LYS A 161 -23.42 -21.54 1.45
CA LYS A 161 -24.44 -22.59 1.56
C LYS A 161 -23.96 -23.86 0.86
N THR A 162 -23.00 -24.54 1.47
CA THR A 162 -22.30 -25.70 0.88
C THR A 162 -23.23 -26.86 0.59
N GLU A 163 -24.37 -26.94 1.27
CA GLU A 163 -25.43 -27.94 1.03
C GLU A 163 -26.06 -27.81 -0.35
N ASN A 164 -26.00 -26.63 -0.97
CA ASN A 164 -26.54 -26.37 -2.30
C ASN A 164 -25.50 -26.60 -3.40
N TRP A 165 -24.27 -26.91 -3.06
CA TRP A 165 -23.18 -27.04 -4.03
C TRP A 165 -23.34 -28.32 -4.85
N PRO A 166 -23.36 -28.26 -6.20
CA PRO A 166 -23.35 -29.44 -7.01
C PRO A 166 -22.01 -30.16 -6.92
N LYS A 167 -22.04 -31.48 -7.08
CA LYS A 167 -20.81 -32.25 -7.17
C LYS A 167 -20.12 -31.93 -8.49
N LEU A 168 -18.81 -31.57 -8.42
CA LEU A 168 -17.98 -31.36 -9.59
C LEU A 168 -17.67 -32.70 -10.26
N ILE A 169 -17.92 -32.80 -11.57
CA ILE A 169 -17.54 -33.94 -12.43
C ILE A 169 -16.19 -33.61 -13.09
N GLY A 170 -16.09 -32.42 -13.71
CA GLY A 170 -14.86 -31.86 -14.27
C GLY A 170 -14.80 -31.81 -15.79
N ASP A 171 -15.95 -31.83 -16.49
CA ASP A 171 -16.01 -31.49 -17.90
C ASP A 171 -15.90 -29.97 -18.07
N ILE A 172 -15.03 -29.52 -18.99
CA ILE A 172 -14.77 -28.09 -19.23
C ILE A 172 -14.91 -27.79 -20.72
N ASP A 173 -15.74 -26.80 -21.05
CA ASP A 173 -15.96 -26.36 -22.42
C ASP A 173 -15.69 -24.83 -22.54
N PHE A 174 -14.81 -24.47 -23.45
CA PHE A 174 -14.67 -23.11 -23.94
C PHE A 174 -15.50 -22.97 -25.21
N GLU A 175 -16.49 -22.09 -25.18
CA GLU A 175 -17.37 -21.84 -26.34
C GLU A 175 -17.17 -20.40 -26.82
N ASP A 176 -16.51 -20.26 -27.96
CA ASP A 176 -16.25 -19.00 -28.68
C ASP A 176 -15.63 -17.91 -27.79
N VAL A 177 -14.66 -18.31 -26.95
CA VAL A 177 -14.07 -17.44 -25.93
C VAL A 177 -13.10 -16.44 -26.53
N THR A 178 -13.40 -15.16 -26.33
CA THR A 178 -12.49 -14.04 -26.59
C THR A 178 -12.11 -13.40 -25.26
N PHE A 179 -10.83 -13.12 -25.07
CA PHE A 179 -10.32 -12.50 -23.85
C PHE A 179 -9.21 -11.49 -24.10
N ARG A 180 -9.25 -10.39 -23.36
CA ARG A 180 -8.21 -9.36 -23.26
C ARG A 180 -8.03 -8.89 -21.83
N TYR A 181 -6.79 -8.55 -21.44
CA TYR A 181 -6.51 -7.89 -20.16
C TYR A 181 -6.82 -6.40 -20.27
N LYS A 182 -7.85 -5.91 -19.56
CA LYS A 182 -8.28 -4.50 -19.58
C LYS A 182 -8.40 -3.96 -21.02
N GLU A 183 -7.77 -2.83 -21.33
CA GLU A 183 -7.79 -2.21 -22.67
C GLU A 183 -6.64 -2.67 -23.59
N GLY A 184 -6.05 -3.83 -23.32
CA GLY A 184 -4.94 -4.38 -24.10
C GLY A 184 -5.36 -5.13 -25.35
N GLU A 185 -4.34 -5.69 -26.04
CA GLU A 185 -4.56 -6.59 -27.17
C GLU A 185 -5.31 -7.86 -26.74
N LYS A 186 -6.06 -8.43 -27.67
CA LYS A 186 -6.75 -9.71 -27.47
C LYS A 186 -5.72 -10.82 -27.32
N VAL A 187 -5.81 -11.59 -26.26
CA VAL A 187 -4.94 -12.73 -25.97
C VAL A 187 -5.53 -14.02 -26.50
N LEU A 188 -6.86 -14.14 -26.46
CA LEU A 188 -7.61 -15.25 -27.06
C LEU A 188 -8.69 -14.65 -27.96
N GLU A 189 -8.88 -15.24 -29.15
CA GLU A 189 -9.92 -14.88 -30.10
C GLU A 189 -10.65 -16.12 -30.58
N HIS A 190 -11.96 -16.14 -30.39
CA HIS A 190 -12.84 -17.24 -30.83
C HIS A 190 -12.32 -18.62 -30.43
N PHE A 191 -11.74 -18.72 -29.23
CA PHE A 191 -11.11 -19.92 -28.73
C PHE A 191 -12.14 -20.95 -28.30
N ASN A 192 -11.98 -22.17 -28.80
CA ASN A 192 -12.82 -23.30 -28.47
C ASN A 192 -11.94 -24.46 -27.98
N LEU A 193 -12.33 -25.08 -26.87
CA LEU A 193 -11.63 -26.23 -26.29
C LEU A 193 -12.62 -27.05 -25.48
N HIS A 194 -12.62 -28.34 -25.68
CA HIS A 194 -13.41 -29.31 -24.91
C HIS A 194 -12.47 -30.24 -24.15
N ILE A 195 -12.65 -30.36 -22.84
CA ILE A 195 -11.88 -31.23 -21.95
C ILE A 195 -12.84 -32.09 -21.19
N GLN A 196 -12.77 -33.40 -21.40
CA GLN A 196 -13.58 -34.37 -20.66
C GLN A 196 -12.98 -34.63 -19.27
N HIS A 197 -13.80 -34.95 -18.31
CA HIS A 197 -13.35 -35.34 -16.99
C HIS A 197 -12.34 -36.50 -17.06
N GLY A 198 -11.33 -36.45 -16.18
CA GLY A 198 -10.27 -37.44 -16.14
C GLY A 198 -9.19 -37.29 -17.24
N GLN A 199 -9.34 -36.36 -18.19
CA GLN A 199 -8.32 -36.11 -19.19
C GLN A 199 -7.17 -35.29 -18.59
N THR A 200 -5.96 -35.61 -19.06
CA THR A 200 -4.77 -34.77 -18.86
C THR A 200 -4.45 -34.08 -20.17
N ILE A 201 -4.40 -32.75 -20.18
CA ILE A 201 -4.06 -31.97 -21.36
C ILE A 201 -2.75 -31.21 -21.16
N ALA A 202 -2.01 -30.99 -22.24
CA ALA A 202 -0.85 -30.15 -22.25
C ALA A 202 -1.07 -28.95 -23.18
N LEU A 203 -0.93 -27.72 -22.63
CA LEU A 203 -0.98 -26.50 -23.41
C LEU A 203 0.45 -26.17 -23.89
N VAL A 204 0.67 -26.23 -25.20
CA VAL A 204 1.98 -25.97 -25.82
C VAL A 204 1.90 -24.75 -26.73
N GLY A 205 2.94 -23.93 -26.73
CA GLY A 205 3.02 -22.74 -27.55
C GLY A 205 4.13 -21.79 -27.07
N GLU A 206 4.40 -20.74 -27.82
CA GLU A 206 5.41 -19.73 -27.50
C GLU A 206 5.05 -18.93 -26.25
N THR A 207 6.03 -18.22 -25.67
CA THR A 207 5.76 -17.29 -24.57
C THR A 207 4.82 -16.17 -25.05
N GLY A 208 3.76 -15.91 -24.30
CA GLY A 208 2.74 -14.92 -24.69
C GLY A 208 1.55 -15.49 -25.48
N SER A 209 1.56 -16.77 -25.87
CA SER A 209 0.46 -17.40 -26.64
C SER A 209 -0.84 -17.65 -25.85
N GLY A 210 -0.99 -17.14 -24.63
CA GLY A 210 -2.23 -17.25 -23.87
C GLY A 210 -2.38 -18.51 -22.99
N LYS A 211 -1.37 -19.39 -22.87
CA LYS A 211 -1.45 -20.62 -22.06
C LYS A 211 -1.87 -20.36 -20.60
N SER A 212 -1.18 -19.44 -19.94
CA SER A 212 -1.53 -19.06 -18.56
C SER A 212 -2.89 -18.36 -18.46
N THR A 213 -3.30 -17.68 -19.53
CA THR A 213 -4.61 -17.04 -19.62
C THR A 213 -5.73 -18.07 -19.64
N ILE A 214 -5.55 -19.17 -20.40
CA ILE A 214 -6.52 -20.28 -20.43
C ILE A 214 -6.70 -20.87 -19.02
N VAL A 215 -5.60 -21.14 -18.30
CA VAL A 215 -5.64 -21.66 -16.94
C VAL A 215 -6.31 -20.66 -15.99
N ASN A 216 -5.98 -19.38 -16.07
CA ASN A 216 -6.57 -18.33 -15.23
C ASN A 216 -8.09 -18.18 -15.49
N LEU A 217 -8.52 -18.35 -16.73
CA LEU A 217 -9.95 -18.32 -17.08
C LEU A 217 -10.70 -19.53 -16.52
N VAL A 218 -10.13 -20.74 -16.57
CA VAL A 218 -10.71 -21.93 -15.93
C VAL A 218 -10.87 -21.75 -14.42
N CYS A 219 -9.85 -21.16 -13.77
CA CYS A 219 -9.89 -20.88 -12.33
C CYS A 219 -10.80 -19.70 -11.96
N ARG A 220 -11.41 -19.05 -12.95
CA ARG A 220 -12.21 -17.83 -12.76
C ARG A 220 -11.46 -16.74 -12.01
N PHE A 221 -10.14 -16.61 -12.25
CA PHE A 221 -9.36 -15.43 -11.85
C PHE A 221 -9.60 -14.27 -12.80
N TYR A 222 -10.07 -14.56 -13.99
CA TYR A 222 -10.61 -13.64 -14.99
C TYR A 222 -11.85 -14.27 -15.62
N GLU A 223 -12.70 -13.43 -16.20
CA GLU A 223 -13.85 -13.87 -16.98
C GLU A 223 -13.68 -13.53 -18.46
N PRO A 224 -14.20 -14.33 -19.39
CA PRO A 224 -14.12 -14.04 -20.82
C PRO A 224 -14.80 -12.71 -21.16
N THR A 225 -14.20 -11.96 -22.07
CA THR A 225 -14.79 -10.72 -22.60
C THR A 225 -16.01 -11.04 -23.47
N GLU A 226 -15.90 -12.11 -24.27
CA GLU A 226 -16.98 -12.63 -25.12
C GLU A 226 -16.96 -14.16 -25.06
N GLY A 227 -18.10 -14.79 -25.32
CA GLY A 227 -18.24 -16.23 -25.20
C GLY A 227 -18.51 -16.69 -23.77
N LYS A 228 -18.36 -17.97 -23.52
CA LYS A 228 -18.62 -18.57 -22.19
C LYS A 228 -17.73 -19.79 -21.94
N ILE A 229 -17.55 -20.07 -20.66
CA ILE A 229 -16.87 -21.27 -20.18
C ILE A 229 -17.89 -22.07 -19.40
N LEU A 230 -18.11 -23.31 -19.83
CA LEU A 230 -19.00 -24.22 -19.14
C LEU A 230 -18.18 -25.19 -18.29
N ILE A 231 -18.65 -25.45 -17.09
CA ILE A 231 -18.16 -26.54 -16.23
C ILE A 231 -19.33 -27.44 -15.94
N ASP A 232 -19.16 -28.70 -16.30
CA ASP A 232 -20.25 -29.71 -16.24
C ASP A 232 -21.53 -29.23 -16.95
N GLY A 233 -21.38 -28.65 -18.13
CA GLY A 233 -22.46 -28.17 -18.99
C GLY A 233 -23.17 -26.88 -18.56
N ALA A 234 -22.76 -26.25 -17.44
CA ALA A 234 -23.31 -24.98 -16.98
C ALA A 234 -22.28 -23.87 -17.03
N ASP A 235 -22.69 -22.64 -17.42
CA ASP A 235 -21.83 -21.49 -17.38
C ASP A 235 -21.31 -21.27 -15.94
N TYR A 236 -20.02 -21.26 -15.76
CA TYR A 236 -19.40 -21.19 -14.43
C TYR A 236 -19.74 -19.87 -13.68
N ARG A 237 -20.17 -18.82 -14.40
CA ARG A 237 -20.68 -17.57 -13.80
C ARG A 237 -22.02 -17.74 -13.09
N THR A 238 -22.75 -18.81 -13.38
CA THR A 238 -24.03 -19.14 -12.70
C THR A 238 -23.83 -19.97 -11.43
N ARG A 239 -22.57 -20.21 -11.04
CA ARG A 239 -22.20 -20.95 -9.84
C ARG A 239 -21.28 -20.11 -8.97
N SER A 240 -21.20 -20.44 -7.67
CA SER A 240 -20.33 -19.72 -6.73
C SER A 240 -18.86 -19.87 -7.11
N GLN A 241 -18.15 -18.75 -7.12
CA GLN A 241 -16.70 -18.73 -7.31
C GLN A 241 -16.00 -19.55 -6.22
N LEU A 242 -16.47 -19.47 -4.98
CA LEU A 242 -15.93 -20.25 -3.86
C LEU A 242 -16.11 -21.75 -4.08
N TRP A 243 -17.26 -22.19 -4.60
CA TRP A 243 -17.47 -23.58 -4.98
C TRP A 243 -16.46 -24.05 -6.02
N LEU A 244 -16.25 -23.27 -7.07
CA LEU A 244 -15.28 -23.63 -8.10
C LEU A 244 -13.87 -23.72 -7.52
N GLN A 245 -13.41 -22.68 -6.84
CA GLN A 245 -12.06 -22.61 -6.28
C GLN A 245 -11.78 -23.68 -5.22
N SER A 246 -12.77 -24.05 -4.41
CA SER A 246 -12.62 -25.12 -3.41
C SER A 246 -12.46 -26.53 -4.01
N ASN A 247 -12.80 -26.68 -5.30
CA ASN A 247 -12.64 -27.93 -6.04
C ASN A 247 -11.41 -27.94 -6.96
N LEU A 248 -10.58 -26.88 -6.94
CA LEU A 248 -9.39 -26.76 -7.77
C LEU A 248 -8.11 -27.01 -6.95
N GLY A 249 -7.18 -27.76 -7.55
CA GLY A 249 -5.80 -27.81 -7.11
C GLY A 249 -4.94 -26.97 -8.08
N TYR A 250 -4.32 -25.91 -7.58
CA TYR A 250 -3.51 -25.00 -8.39
C TYR A 250 -2.04 -25.02 -7.98
N VAL A 251 -1.15 -25.37 -8.90
CA VAL A 251 0.29 -25.40 -8.68
C VAL A 251 0.97 -24.29 -9.48
N LEU A 252 1.55 -23.33 -8.79
CA LEU A 252 2.26 -22.21 -9.41
C LEU A 252 3.64 -22.61 -9.91
N GLN A 253 4.10 -22.00 -11.00
CA GLN A 253 5.47 -22.14 -11.49
C GLN A 253 6.50 -21.61 -10.47
N SER A 254 6.16 -20.55 -9.76
CA SER A 254 6.95 -19.99 -8.66
C SER A 254 6.09 -20.02 -7.38
N PRO A 255 6.20 -21.09 -6.57
CA PRO A 255 5.39 -21.22 -5.36
C PRO A 255 5.77 -20.15 -4.34
N HIS A 256 4.76 -19.60 -3.67
CA HIS A 256 4.95 -18.68 -2.55
C HIS A 256 4.97 -19.48 -1.24
N LEU A 257 5.95 -19.21 -0.39
CA LEU A 257 6.01 -19.76 0.96
C LEU A 257 5.60 -18.68 1.96
N PHE A 258 4.61 -18.99 2.76
CA PHE A 258 4.18 -18.15 3.88
C PHE A 258 5.13 -18.29 5.06
N SER A 259 5.22 -17.22 5.86
CA SER A 259 5.99 -17.25 7.12
C SER A 259 5.42 -18.30 8.07
N GLY A 260 6.24 -19.21 8.52
CA GLY A 260 5.84 -20.33 9.38
C GLY A 260 6.70 -21.58 9.13
N THR A 261 6.25 -22.72 9.63
CA THR A 261 6.92 -24.01 9.41
C THR A 261 6.60 -24.61 8.05
N VAL A 262 7.36 -25.62 7.63
CA VAL A 262 7.03 -26.40 6.43
C VAL A 262 5.67 -27.07 6.57
N ALA A 263 5.35 -27.61 7.74
CA ALA A 263 4.07 -28.23 8.04
C ALA A 263 2.90 -27.25 7.90
N ASP A 264 3.05 -26.00 8.37
CA ASP A 264 2.04 -24.95 8.22
C ASP A 264 1.80 -24.61 6.74
N ASN A 265 2.85 -24.56 5.94
CA ASN A 265 2.74 -24.31 4.50
C ASN A 265 2.06 -25.47 3.75
N ILE A 266 2.31 -26.72 4.16
CA ILE A 266 1.64 -27.89 3.58
C ILE A 266 0.15 -27.88 3.95
N ARG A 267 -0.18 -27.55 5.21
CA ARG A 267 -1.56 -27.50 5.71
C ARG A 267 -2.31 -26.23 5.34
N TYR A 268 -1.68 -25.30 4.62
CA TYR A 268 -2.28 -23.98 4.34
C TYR A 268 -3.67 -24.05 3.72
N GLY A 269 -3.89 -24.99 2.78
CA GLY A 269 -5.19 -25.22 2.15
C GLY A 269 -6.18 -26.05 2.99
N ARG A 270 -5.71 -26.73 4.04
CA ARG A 270 -6.54 -27.57 4.92
C ARG A 270 -5.91 -27.60 6.33
N PRO A 271 -6.19 -26.59 7.16
CA PRO A 271 -5.58 -26.45 8.50
C PRO A 271 -5.80 -27.66 9.43
N ASP A 272 -6.95 -28.36 9.26
CA ASP A 272 -7.34 -29.52 10.07
C ASP A 272 -6.78 -30.86 9.55
N ALA A 273 -5.88 -30.85 8.56
CA ALA A 273 -5.28 -32.05 8.03
C ALA A 273 -4.37 -32.70 9.09
N THR A 274 -4.50 -34.03 9.26
CA THR A 274 -3.64 -34.85 10.14
C THR A 274 -2.25 -35.03 9.53
N ASP A 275 -1.30 -35.53 10.31
CA ASP A 275 0.08 -35.81 9.85
C ASP A 275 0.20 -37.08 8.99
N GLU A 276 -0.89 -37.87 8.84
CA GLU A 276 -0.94 -39.13 8.09
C GLU A 276 -1.22 -38.92 6.59
#